data_6fc8c95557895e5f9f6378364a533f19
#
_entry.id   6fc8c95557895e5f9f6378364a533f19
#
_cell.length_a   1.000
_cell.length_b   1.000
_cell.length_c   1.000
_cell.angle_alpha   90.00
_cell.angle_beta   90.00
_cell.angle_gamma   90.00
#
_symmetry.space_group_name_H-M   'P 1'
#
loop_
_entity.id
_entity.type
_entity.pdbx_description
1 polymer ?
#
loop_
_entity_poly.entity_id
_entity_poly.type
_entity_poly.pdbx_seq_one_letter_code
_entity_poly.pdbx_strand_id
1 'polypeptide(L)'
;MMNERVYKYKLDFYYKSLIIYLITLIIYILIKGKFFRESFEVVVKDPIIYIITIFIGFFLIVLIANTVRAREIVINSSKIIFKNRFGQREVAINDILHLRFSREKSRAAEERSDVRIVKLKLKNRKRLLRIRMNDFQNERELMNEFRSITKKLIHKETNEITKFKK
;
A
#
# COMPACT_ATOMS: atom_id res chain seq x y z
N MET A 1 23.00 8.76 16.62
CA MET A 1 21.53 8.73 16.43
C MET A 1 21.22 7.76 15.30
N MET A 2 20.48 6.68 15.55
CA MET A 2 20.06 5.74 14.51
C MET A 2 18.96 6.43 13.68
N ASN A 3 19.23 6.67 12.39
CA ASN A 3 18.23 7.21 11.47
C ASN A 3 17.20 6.12 11.19
N GLU A 4 16.11 6.10 11.94
CA GLU A 4 14.94 5.28 11.66
C GLU A 4 14.07 6.00 10.62
N ARG A 5 13.80 5.35 9.50
CA ARG A 5 12.91 5.87 8.45
C ARG A 5 11.60 5.11 8.48
N VAL A 6 10.51 5.86 8.62
CA VAL A 6 9.15 5.32 8.75
C VAL A 6 8.38 5.58 7.46
N TYR A 7 7.83 4.54 6.88
CA TYR A 7 7.00 4.58 5.66
C TYR A 7 5.59 4.09 5.98
N LYS A 8 4.63 5.03 5.93
CA LYS A 8 3.22 4.74 6.24
C LYS A 8 2.46 4.23 5.02
N TYR A 9 1.45 3.41 5.25
CA TYR A 9 0.55 2.92 4.21
C TYR A 9 -0.31 4.07 3.66
N LYS A 10 -0.49 4.12 2.33
CA LYS A 10 -1.32 5.13 1.66
C LYS A 10 -2.79 4.78 1.77
N LEU A 11 -3.58 5.74 2.19
CA LEU A 11 -5.04 5.65 2.21
C LEU A 11 -5.70 6.53 1.15
N ASP A 12 -4.91 7.24 0.35
CA ASP A 12 -5.35 8.27 -0.60
C ASP A 12 -6.41 7.75 -1.58
N PHE A 13 -6.28 6.51 -2.04
CA PHE A 13 -7.24 5.90 -2.95
C PHE A 13 -8.63 5.81 -2.32
N TYR A 14 -8.72 5.36 -1.08
CA TYR A 14 -9.99 5.20 -0.39
C TYR A 14 -10.65 6.55 -0.06
N TYR A 15 -9.85 7.56 0.34
CA TYR A 15 -10.34 8.92 0.56
C TYR A 15 -10.87 9.54 -0.73
N LYS A 16 -10.12 9.45 -1.84
CA LYS A 16 -10.53 9.99 -3.13
C LYS A 16 -11.82 9.32 -3.63
N SER A 17 -11.90 8.00 -3.53
CA SER A 17 -13.11 7.26 -3.93
C SER A 17 -14.31 7.67 -3.10
N LEU A 18 -14.18 7.79 -1.77
CA LEU A 18 -15.25 8.23 -0.89
C LEU A 18 -15.76 9.62 -1.27
N ILE A 19 -14.85 10.57 -1.51
CA ILE A 19 -15.20 11.95 -1.89
C ILE A 19 -15.94 11.94 -3.24
N ILE A 20 -15.47 11.19 -4.23
CA ILE A 20 -16.11 11.12 -5.55
C ILE A 20 -17.54 10.59 -5.42
N TYR A 21 -17.77 9.49 -4.71
CA TYR A 21 -19.12 8.94 -4.52
C TYR A 21 -20.03 9.90 -3.74
N LEU A 22 -19.50 10.60 -2.74
CA LEU A 22 -20.26 11.58 -1.96
C LEU A 22 -20.68 12.78 -2.83
N ILE A 23 -19.75 13.31 -3.63
CA ILE A 23 -20.07 14.40 -4.58
C ILE A 23 -21.10 13.90 -5.61
N THR A 24 -20.93 12.69 -6.13
CA THR A 24 -21.89 12.11 -7.09
C THR A 24 -23.28 12.00 -6.49
N LEU A 25 -23.40 11.56 -5.23
CA LEU A 25 -24.67 11.49 -4.52
C LEU A 25 -25.34 12.88 -4.41
N ILE A 26 -24.57 13.89 -3.99
CA ILE A 26 -25.07 15.27 -3.84
C ILE A 26 -25.58 15.80 -5.19
N ILE A 27 -24.76 15.66 -6.24
CA ILE A 27 -25.13 16.12 -7.58
C ILE A 27 -26.40 15.40 -8.07
N TYR A 28 -26.50 14.10 -7.86
CA TYR A 28 -27.66 13.31 -8.26
C TYR A 28 -28.93 13.78 -7.57
N ILE A 29 -28.90 14.01 -6.26
CA ILE A 29 -30.04 14.53 -5.49
C ILE A 29 -30.44 15.91 -5.99
N LEU A 30 -29.48 16.81 -6.25
CA LEU A 30 -29.73 18.15 -6.74
C LEU A 30 -30.38 18.16 -8.13
N ILE A 31 -29.90 17.31 -9.03
CA ILE A 31 -30.45 17.21 -10.39
C ILE A 31 -31.89 16.68 -10.32
N LYS A 32 -32.14 15.59 -9.62
CA LYS A 32 -33.48 15.02 -9.49
C LYS A 32 -34.46 15.97 -8.82
N GLY A 33 -34.08 16.56 -7.70
CA GLY A 33 -34.95 17.49 -6.97
C GLY A 33 -35.31 18.76 -7.77
N LYS A 34 -34.37 19.28 -8.58
CA LYS A 34 -34.62 20.51 -9.39
C LYS A 34 -35.29 20.22 -10.73
N PHE A 35 -34.82 19.25 -11.48
CA PHE A 35 -35.31 18.97 -12.82
C PHE A 35 -36.66 18.28 -12.87
N PHE A 36 -36.89 17.33 -11.96
CA PHE A 36 -38.12 16.55 -11.95
C PHE A 36 -39.18 17.09 -11.00
N ARG A 37 -38.87 18.15 -10.22
CA ARG A 37 -39.76 18.70 -9.18
C ARG A 37 -40.38 17.64 -8.26
N GLU A 38 -39.62 16.57 -8.07
CA GLU A 38 -40.03 15.44 -7.23
C GLU A 38 -39.91 15.84 -5.75
N SER A 39 -40.87 15.38 -4.94
CA SER A 39 -40.76 15.50 -3.49
C SER A 39 -39.55 14.76 -2.98
N PHE A 40 -38.93 15.25 -1.89
CA PHE A 40 -37.74 14.62 -1.28
C PHE A 40 -37.95 13.12 -0.98
N GLU A 41 -39.14 12.71 -0.61
CA GLU A 41 -39.50 11.30 -0.37
C GLU A 41 -39.36 10.42 -1.62
N VAL A 42 -39.74 10.90 -2.80
CA VAL A 42 -39.60 10.15 -4.06
C VAL A 42 -38.15 10.02 -4.44
N VAL A 43 -37.36 11.08 -4.26
CA VAL A 43 -35.91 11.05 -4.53
C VAL A 43 -35.20 10.06 -3.63
N VAL A 44 -35.52 10.01 -2.34
CA VAL A 44 -34.91 9.08 -1.38
C VAL A 44 -35.24 7.62 -1.68
N LYS A 45 -36.43 7.33 -2.24
CA LYS A 45 -36.84 5.97 -2.65
C LYS A 45 -36.19 5.47 -3.94
N ASP A 46 -35.39 6.30 -4.62
CA ASP A 46 -34.75 5.90 -5.86
C ASP A 46 -33.67 4.82 -5.66
N PRO A 47 -33.73 3.69 -6.40
CA PRO A 47 -32.75 2.61 -6.31
C PRO A 47 -31.30 3.06 -6.54
N ILE A 48 -31.08 4.08 -7.34
CA ILE A 48 -29.74 4.60 -7.63
C ILE A 48 -29.09 5.20 -6.39
N ILE A 49 -29.88 5.88 -5.55
CA ILE A 49 -29.39 6.43 -4.26
C ILE A 49 -28.93 5.31 -3.34
N TYR A 50 -29.69 4.20 -3.26
CA TYR A 50 -29.27 3.06 -2.47
C TYR A 50 -27.96 2.46 -2.96
N ILE A 51 -27.78 2.31 -4.27
CA ILE A 51 -26.56 1.78 -4.85
C ILE A 51 -25.36 2.67 -4.48
N ILE A 52 -25.47 3.99 -4.68
CA ILE A 52 -24.39 4.93 -4.35
C ILE A 52 -24.09 4.90 -2.85
N THR A 53 -25.12 4.86 -2.01
CA THR A 53 -24.97 4.80 -0.54
C THR A 53 -24.26 3.53 -0.09
N ILE A 54 -24.55 2.37 -0.72
CA ILE A 54 -23.86 1.11 -0.45
C ILE A 54 -22.37 1.23 -0.77
N PHE A 55 -21.99 1.86 -1.91
CA PHE A 55 -20.59 2.09 -2.25
C PHE A 55 -19.90 3.03 -1.23
N ILE A 56 -20.56 4.11 -0.83
CA ILE A 56 -20.06 5.00 0.22
C ILE A 56 -19.81 4.23 1.51
N GLY A 57 -20.77 3.43 1.97
CA GLY A 57 -20.64 2.58 3.15
C GLY A 57 -19.48 1.59 3.04
N PHE A 58 -19.34 0.94 1.89
CA PHE A 58 -18.23 0.02 1.62
C PHE A 58 -16.87 0.72 1.74
N PHE A 59 -16.66 1.85 1.06
CA PHE A 59 -15.40 2.58 1.12
C PHE A 59 -15.12 3.12 2.52
N LEU A 60 -16.15 3.55 3.26
CA LEU A 60 -16.01 4.01 4.64
C LEU A 60 -15.51 2.88 5.55
N ILE A 61 -16.13 1.69 5.47
CA ILE A 61 -15.74 0.52 6.26
C ILE A 61 -14.29 0.12 5.93
N VAL A 62 -13.93 0.07 4.64
CA VAL A 62 -12.57 -0.28 4.21
C VAL A 62 -11.56 0.77 4.69
N LEU A 63 -11.91 2.05 4.63
CA LEU A 63 -11.07 3.15 5.12
C LEU A 63 -10.80 3.01 6.63
N ILE A 64 -11.85 2.82 7.43
CA ILE A 64 -11.76 2.62 8.88
C ILE A 64 -10.90 1.38 9.18
N ALA A 65 -11.16 0.24 8.52
CA ALA A 65 -10.40 -0.98 8.72
C ALA A 65 -8.91 -0.82 8.43
N ASN A 66 -8.55 -0.10 7.35
CA ASN A 66 -7.15 0.15 7.01
C ASN A 66 -6.50 1.17 7.95
N THR A 67 -7.22 2.21 8.37
CA THR A 67 -6.76 3.18 9.37
C THR A 67 -6.49 2.49 10.72
N VAL A 68 -7.38 1.60 11.14
CA VAL A 68 -7.19 0.82 12.37
C VAL A 68 -5.98 -0.12 12.28
N ARG A 69 -5.72 -0.70 11.10
CA ARG A 69 -4.52 -1.56 10.89
C ARG A 69 -3.22 -0.80 11.01
N ALA A 70 -3.16 0.49 10.68
CA ALA A 70 -2.00 1.39 10.80
C ALA A 70 -0.68 0.72 10.34
N ARG A 71 -0.64 0.25 9.09
CA ARG A 71 0.53 -0.48 8.56
C ARG A 71 1.69 0.48 8.29
N GLU A 72 2.86 0.15 8.82
CA GLU A 72 4.09 0.92 8.64
C GLU A 72 5.27 -0.01 8.35
N ILE A 73 6.21 0.47 7.56
CA ILE A 73 7.52 -0.16 7.39
C ILE A 73 8.55 0.79 7.99
N VAL A 74 9.28 0.31 8.99
CA VAL A 74 10.40 1.04 9.58
C VAL A 74 11.69 0.36 9.14
N ILE A 75 12.57 1.13 8.52
CA ILE A 75 13.88 0.65 8.07
C ILE A 75 14.94 1.28 8.95
N ASN A 76 15.74 0.42 9.59
CA ASN A 76 16.91 0.79 10.36
C ASN A 76 18.17 0.17 9.70
N SER A 77 19.34 0.57 10.10
CA SER A 77 20.63 0.09 9.57
C SER A 77 20.83 -1.42 9.68
N SER A 78 20.18 -2.09 10.65
CA SER A 78 20.34 -3.52 10.94
C SER A 78 19.10 -4.37 10.70
N LYS A 79 17.91 -3.76 10.70
CA LYS A 79 16.63 -4.49 10.61
C LYS A 79 15.55 -3.72 9.84
N ILE A 80 14.60 -4.48 9.30
CA ILE A 80 13.35 -3.98 8.71
C ILE A 80 12.23 -4.41 9.64
N ILE A 81 11.42 -3.46 10.11
CA ILE A 81 10.30 -3.71 11.00
C ILE A 81 9.00 -3.46 10.23
N PHE A 82 8.18 -4.48 10.14
CA PHE A 82 6.80 -4.40 9.65
C PHE A 82 5.90 -4.21 10.85
N LYS A 83 5.43 -2.99 11.06
CA LYS A 83 4.58 -2.64 12.20
C LYS A 83 3.13 -2.49 11.75
N ASN A 84 2.22 -3.00 12.55
CA ASN A 84 0.80 -2.69 12.49
C ASN A 84 0.27 -2.53 13.92
N ARG A 85 -0.98 -2.09 14.07
CA ARG A 85 -1.58 -1.89 15.39
C ARG A 85 -1.63 -3.17 16.24
N PHE A 86 -1.72 -4.32 15.60
CA PHE A 86 -1.91 -5.61 16.28
C PHE A 86 -0.61 -6.36 16.58
N GLY A 87 0.53 -5.84 16.09
CA GLY A 87 1.83 -6.44 16.33
C GLY A 87 2.92 -5.91 15.42
N GLN A 88 4.14 -6.34 15.68
CA GLN A 88 5.30 -6.00 14.87
C GLN A 88 6.06 -7.25 14.48
N ARG A 89 6.63 -7.23 13.30
CA ARG A 89 7.50 -8.28 12.79
C ARG A 89 8.84 -7.68 12.40
N GLU A 90 9.88 -8.12 13.06
CA GLU A 90 11.25 -7.71 12.75
C GLU A 90 11.91 -8.71 11.79
N VAL A 91 12.68 -8.19 10.88
CA VAL A 91 13.48 -8.95 9.92
C VAL A 91 14.89 -8.36 9.96
N ALA A 92 15.85 -9.10 10.48
CA ALA A 92 17.24 -8.67 10.44
C ALA A 92 17.74 -8.65 8.98
N ILE A 93 18.52 -7.64 8.60
CA ILE A 93 19.06 -7.54 7.24
C ILE A 93 19.95 -8.76 6.93
N ASN A 94 20.64 -9.29 7.94
CA ASN A 94 21.48 -10.50 7.83
C ASN A 94 20.70 -11.80 7.54
N ASP A 95 19.39 -11.81 7.82
CA ASP A 95 18.50 -12.94 7.53
C ASP A 95 17.92 -12.89 6.12
N ILE A 96 18.18 -11.82 5.39
CA ILE A 96 17.76 -11.69 4.01
C ILE A 96 18.78 -12.40 3.12
N LEU A 97 18.35 -13.49 2.47
CA LEU A 97 19.20 -14.20 1.51
C LEU A 97 19.28 -13.45 0.18
N HIS A 98 18.14 -12.89 -0.27
CA HIS A 98 18.08 -12.30 -1.59
C HIS A 98 16.88 -11.36 -1.72
N LEU A 99 17.11 -10.29 -2.41
CA LEU A 99 16.15 -9.26 -2.74
C LEU A 99 15.93 -9.23 -4.25
N ARG A 100 14.69 -9.36 -4.70
CA ARG A 100 14.33 -9.29 -6.12
C ARG A 100 13.29 -8.21 -6.36
N PHE A 101 13.60 -7.31 -7.28
CA PHE A 101 12.66 -6.30 -7.76
C PHE A 101 11.88 -6.88 -8.93
N SER A 102 10.56 -6.76 -8.90
CA SER A 102 9.67 -7.22 -9.96
C SER A 102 8.69 -6.11 -10.31
N ARG A 103 8.35 -6.01 -11.58
CA ARG A 103 7.26 -5.16 -12.05
C ARG A 103 6.08 -6.06 -12.36
N GLU A 104 4.93 -5.78 -11.79
CA GLU A 104 3.69 -6.48 -12.10
C GLU A 104 2.90 -5.59 -13.06
N LYS A 105 2.67 -6.07 -14.27
CA LYS A 105 1.78 -5.38 -15.21
C LYS A 105 0.36 -5.53 -14.68
N SER A 106 -0.33 -4.43 -14.43
CA SER A 106 -1.76 -4.47 -14.17
C SER A 106 -2.47 -4.97 -15.42
N ARG A 107 -3.31 -6.01 -15.27
CA ARG A 107 -4.13 -6.56 -16.38
C ARG A 107 -5.30 -5.65 -16.73
N ALA A 108 -5.63 -4.72 -15.86
CA ALA A 108 -6.75 -3.79 -16.04
C ALA A 108 -6.18 -2.39 -16.25
N ALA A 109 -6.29 -1.92 -17.44
CA ALA A 109 -6.12 -0.56 -17.91
C ALA A 109 -4.83 -0.23 -18.68
N GLU A 110 -5.07 0.42 -19.77
CA GLU A 110 -4.15 1.16 -20.65
C GLU A 110 -3.27 2.20 -19.92
N GLU A 111 -3.48 2.47 -18.66
CA GLU A 111 -2.63 3.30 -17.84
C GLU A 111 -1.45 2.51 -17.28
N ARG A 112 -0.26 2.91 -17.68
CA ARG A 112 1.06 2.38 -17.34
C ARG A 112 1.44 2.50 -15.86
N SER A 113 0.60 2.04 -14.93
CA SER A 113 0.99 1.95 -13.53
C SER A 113 1.74 0.64 -13.30
N ASP A 114 3.03 0.65 -13.58
CA ASP A 114 3.94 -0.42 -13.22
C ASP A 114 3.94 -0.59 -11.68
N VAL A 115 3.18 -1.55 -11.17
CA VAL A 115 3.21 -1.87 -9.74
C VAL A 115 4.58 -2.45 -9.40
N ARG A 116 5.35 -1.71 -8.64
CA ARG A 116 6.70 -2.11 -8.21
C ARG A 116 6.59 -3.00 -6.98
N ILE A 117 7.09 -4.22 -7.11
CA ILE A 117 7.07 -5.22 -6.03
C ILE A 117 8.50 -5.56 -5.64
N VAL A 118 8.78 -5.54 -4.34
CA VAL A 118 10.00 -6.09 -3.75
C VAL A 118 9.67 -7.45 -3.15
N LYS A 119 10.43 -8.48 -3.56
CA LYS A 119 10.32 -9.84 -3.07
C LYS A 119 11.54 -10.15 -2.23
N LEU A 120 11.34 -10.43 -0.92
CA LEU A 120 12.42 -10.80 0.00
C LEU A 120 12.39 -12.31 0.25
N LYS A 121 13.54 -12.95 0.09
CA LYS A 121 13.78 -14.33 0.52
C LYS A 121 14.50 -14.29 1.86
N LEU A 122 13.91 -14.89 2.87
CA LEU A 122 14.46 -14.96 4.22
C LEU A 122 15.00 -16.38 4.49
N LYS A 123 16.07 -16.48 5.29
CA LYS A 123 16.67 -17.75 5.72
C LYS A 123 15.64 -18.68 6.37
N ASN A 124 14.85 -18.15 7.28
CA ASN A 124 13.92 -18.92 8.12
C ASN A 124 12.51 -19.03 7.50
N ARG A 125 12.33 -18.73 6.20
CA ARG A 125 11.00 -18.74 5.59
C ARG A 125 11.02 -19.35 4.18
N LYS A 126 10.18 -20.36 3.97
CA LYS A 126 10.02 -21.00 2.66
C LYS A 126 9.39 -20.06 1.63
N ARG A 127 8.39 -19.26 2.04
CA ARG A 127 7.66 -18.32 1.14
C ARG A 127 8.33 -16.96 1.07
N LEU A 128 8.34 -16.38 -0.13
CA LEU A 128 8.80 -15.00 -0.35
C LEU A 128 7.86 -13.99 0.32
N LEU A 129 8.43 -13.00 1.00
CA LEU A 129 7.70 -11.83 1.47
C LEU A 129 7.59 -10.84 0.30
N ARG A 130 6.36 -10.47 -0.07
CA ARG A 130 6.09 -9.54 -1.16
C ARG A 130 5.63 -8.21 -0.58
N ILE A 131 6.24 -7.12 -1.02
CA ILE A 131 5.94 -5.76 -0.60
C ILE A 131 5.63 -4.96 -1.87
N ARG A 132 4.42 -4.41 -1.95
CA ARG A 132 4.03 -3.48 -3.02
C ARG A 132 4.47 -2.09 -2.61
N MET A 133 5.37 -1.48 -3.37
CA MET A 133 5.91 -0.17 -3.04
C MET A 133 4.87 0.94 -3.17
N ASN A 134 3.98 0.82 -4.16
CA ASN A 134 2.92 1.79 -4.41
C ASN A 134 1.93 1.95 -3.24
N ASP A 135 1.87 0.97 -2.35
CA ASP A 135 0.98 0.99 -1.17
C ASP A 135 1.50 1.89 -0.05
N PHE A 136 2.75 2.38 -0.15
CA PHE A 136 3.39 3.18 0.91
C PHE A 136 3.66 4.61 0.46
N GLN A 137 3.68 5.54 1.43
CA GLN A 137 4.13 6.91 1.21
C GLN A 137 5.61 6.92 0.85
N ASN A 138 6.06 7.94 0.08
CA ASN A 138 7.45 8.09 -0.33
C ASN A 138 8.02 6.85 -1.04
N GLU A 139 7.24 6.25 -1.96
CA GLU A 139 7.59 5.04 -2.70
C GLU A 139 9.02 5.07 -3.26
N ARG A 140 9.46 6.22 -3.81
CA ARG A 140 10.80 6.36 -4.41
C ARG A 140 11.90 6.21 -3.37
N GLU A 141 11.72 6.81 -2.20
CA GLU A 141 12.69 6.71 -1.09
C GLU A 141 12.73 5.29 -0.54
N LEU A 142 11.56 4.68 -0.30
CA LEU A 142 11.45 3.29 0.13
C LEU A 142 12.15 2.35 -0.86
N MET A 143 11.98 2.56 -2.16
CA MET A 143 12.64 1.77 -3.19
C MET A 143 14.17 1.96 -3.15
N ASN A 144 14.66 3.17 -2.94
CA ASN A 144 16.09 3.47 -2.83
C ASN A 144 16.70 2.80 -1.60
N GLU A 145 15.99 2.74 -0.48
CA GLU A 145 16.42 2.02 0.71
C GLU A 145 16.58 0.51 0.42
N PHE A 146 15.60 -0.11 -0.22
CA PHE A 146 15.72 -1.52 -0.59
C PHE A 146 16.87 -1.78 -1.58
N ARG A 147 17.13 -0.84 -2.51
CA ARG A 147 18.30 -0.92 -3.40
C ARG A 147 19.62 -0.80 -2.63
N SER A 148 19.70 0.08 -1.64
CA SER A 148 20.89 0.23 -0.79
C SER A 148 21.16 -1.04 0.02
N ILE A 149 20.11 -1.67 0.56
CA ILE A 149 20.20 -2.96 1.26
C ILE A 149 20.71 -4.04 0.29
N THR A 150 20.20 -4.09 -0.92
CA THR A 150 20.65 -5.06 -1.94
C THR A 150 22.14 -4.90 -2.25
N LYS A 151 22.61 -3.69 -2.43
CA LYS A 151 24.05 -3.41 -2.66
C LYS A 151 24.91 -3.89 -1.50
N LYS A 152 24.48 -3.65 -0.25
CA LYS A 152 25.19 -4.14 0.95
C LYS A 152 25.26 -5.66 1.01
N LEU A 153 24.18 -6.37 0.65
CA LEU A 153 24.14 -7.82 0.63
C LEU A 153 25.09 -8.40 -0.41
N ILE A 154 25.09 -7.88 -1.65
CA ILE A 154 25.99 -8.30 -2.73
C ILE A 154 27.46 -8.09 -2.32
N HIS A 155 27.77 -6.95 -1.74
CA HIS A 155 29.15 -6.64 -1.31
C HIS A 155 29.64 -7.59 -0.21
N LYS A 156 28.73 -8.00 0.70
CA LYS A 156 29.03 -8.98 1.74
C LYS A 156 29.32 -10.37 1.16
N GLU A 157 28.50 -10.86 0.22
CA GLU A 157 28.72 -12.13 -0.46
C GLU A 157 30.05 -12.15 -1.23
N THR A 158 30.39 -11.08 -1.93
CA THR A 158 31.65 -10.96 -2.67
C THR A 158 32.86 -11.01 -1.72
N ASN A 159 32.79 -10.35 -0.57
CA ASN A 159 33.87 -10.33 0.41
C ASN A 159 34.03 -11.71 1.12
N GLU A 160 32.97 -12.45 1.32
CA GLU A 160 33.03 -13.81 1.88
C GLU A 160 33.71 -14.77 0.88
N ILE A 161 33.35 -14.69 -0.41
CA ILE A 161 33.96 -15.55 -1.46
C ILE A 161 35.46 -15.26 -1.62
N THR A 162 35.88 -14.00 -1.52
CA THR A 162 37.32 -13.64 -1.62
C THR A 162 38.13 -14.08 -0.40
N LYS A 163 37.54 -14.21 0.78
CA LYS A 163 38.18 -14.74 1.98
C LYS A 163 38.43 -16.26 1.93
N PHE A 164 37.57 -17.00 1.22
CA PHE A 164 37.74 -18.47 1.05
C PHE A 164 38.71 -18.85 -0.07
N LYS A 165 39.16 -17.90 -0.88
CA LYS A 165 40.15 -18.14 -1.97
C LYS A 165 41.58 -17.76 -1.59
N LYS A 166 41.85 -17.35 -0.37
CA LYS A 166 43.16 -17.16 0.22
C LYS A 166 43.44 -18.28 1.25
#